data_2c46ba63c6de0325d584914a2c1b7586
#
_entry.id   2c46ba63c6de0325d584914a2c1b7586
#
_cell.length_a   1.000
_cell.length_b   1.000
_cell.length_c   1.000
_cell.angle_alpha   90.00
_cell.angle_beta   90.00
_cell.angle_gamma   90.00
#
_symmetry.space_group_name_H-M   'P 1'
#
loop_
_entity.id
_entity.type
_entity.pdbx_description
1 polymer ?
#
loop_
_entity_poly.entity_id
_entity_poly.type
_entity_poly.pdbx_seq_one_letter_code
_entity_poly.pdbx_strand_id
1 'polypeptide(L)'
;MKSSLIILTLNEIEGVRSLYGRIPFDAVDECFVVDGGSIDGTTEFFMERGIRVVPQAIKGRGEAFRIAVKEAEGDHLVFFSPDGNEDPDDIPRLLKLLIKGYDLAIASRFMPNSQNEEDDLRLPWRAWANRTFTYIANIIWNTNRNYITDTINGYRAIKKEAFNKLNINAPGFVIEYQMSIRAMKLGLKVVEIPTIEGQRIGGESTAESIPTGLLFLRFLLKEIKNGRKF
;
A
#
# COMPACT_ATOMS: atom_id res chain seq x y z
N MET A 1 15.03 11.09 -12.53
CA MET A 1 13.78 10.95 -11.79
C MET A 1 14.15 10.47 -10.41
N LYS A 2 13.74 11.20 -9.38
CA LYS A 2 14.07 10.90 -7.99
C LYS A 2 13.02 9.93 -7.41
N SER A 3 13.46 9.00 -6.57
CA SER A 3 12.61 7.98 -5.94
C SER A 3 12.60 8.14 -4.43
N SER A 4 11.43 7.90 -3.80
CA SER A 4 11.26 7.93 -2.34
C SER A 4 10.69 6.60 -1.85
N LEU A 5 11.37 5.97 -0.90
CA LEU A 5 10.84 4.89 -0.10
C LEU A 5 10.19 5.48 1.14
N ILE A 6 8.91 5.21 1.31
CA ILE A 6 8.14 5.62 2.48
C ILE A 6 7.83 4.39 3.32
N ILE A 7 8.35 4.38 4.53
CA ILE A 7 8.10 3.31 5.51
C ILE A 7 6.94 3.76 6.40
N LEU A 8 5.85 2.99 6.41
CA LEU A 8 4.65 3.27 7.21
C LEU A 8 4.67 2.43 8.48
N THR A 9 4.65 3.07 9.66
CA THR A 9 4.78 2.37 10.93
C THR A 9 3.71 2.76 11.95
N LEU A 10 3.36 1.78 12.80
CA LEU A 10 2.62 1.97 14.05
C LEU A 10 2.88 0.78 14.98
N ASN A 11 3.82 0.92 15.92
CA ASN A 11 4.25 -0.14 16.84
C ASN A 11 4.76 -1.40 16.12
N GLU A 12 5.80 -1.23 15.30
CA GLU A 12 6.36 -2.29 14.45
C GLU A 12 7.83 -2.62 14.78
N ILE A 13 8.27 -2.37 16.03
CA ILE A 13 9.69 -2.50 16.40
C ILE A 13 10.29 -3.88 16.11
N GLU A 14 9.52 -4.95 16.30
CA GLU A 14 9.99 -6.33 16.07
C GLU A 14 10.19 -6.61 14.58
N GLY A 15 9.19 -6.25 13.75
CA GLY A 15 9.28 -6.35 12.31
C GLY A 15 10.40 -5.48 11.73
N VAL A 16 10.51 -4.24 12.21
CA VAL A 16 11.60 -3.32 11.83
C VAL A 16 12.97 -3.93 12.11
N ARG A 17 13.21 -4.44 13.33
CA ARG A 17 14.49 -5.07 13.69
C ARG A 17 14.82 -6.27 12.80
N SER A 18 13.82 -7.06 12.48
CA SER A 18 13.97 -8.25 11.62
C SER A 18 14.30 -7.90 10.17
N LEU A 19 13.63 -6.88 9.62
CA LEU A 19 13.69 -6.58 8.20
C LEU A 19 14.67 -5.47 7.82
N TYR A 20 15.13 -4.64 8.77
CA TYR A 20 15.95 -3.44 8.50
C TYR A 20 17.16 -3.74 7.63
N GLY A 21 17.88 -4.82 7.91
CA GLY A 21 19.07 -5.21 7.14
C GLY A 21 18.79 -5.70 5.72
N ARG A 22 17.51 -5.96 5.39
CA ARG A 22 17.07 -6.37 4.04
C ARG A 22 16.50 -5.22 3.23
N ILE A 23 16.16 -4.07 3.86
CA ILE A 23 15.60 -2.92 3.15
C ILE A 23 16.67 -2.37 2.21
N PRO A 24 16.41 -2.29 0.88
CA PRO A 24 17.39 -1.84 -0.11
C PRO A 24 17.44 -0.30 -0.16
N PHE A 25 18.03 0.32 0.88
CA PHE A 25 18.17 1.78 0.98
C PHE A 25 18.96 2.40 -0.17
N ASP A 26 19.86 1.65 -0.76
CA ASP A 26 20.68 2.05 -1.91
C ASP A 26 19.92 2.04 -3.24
N ALA A 27 18.76 1.42 -3.29
CA ALA A 27 17.89 1.40 -4.48
C ALA A 27 17.02 2.67 -4.63
N VAL A 28 17.07 3.60 -3.66
CA VAL A 28 16.22 4.80 -3.61
C VAL A 28 17.04 6.05 -3.35
N ASP A 29 16.56 7.21 -3.83
CA ASP A 29 17.23 8.49 -3.62
C ASP A 29 16.89 9.11 -2.26
N GLU A 30 15.76 8.73 -1.68
CA GLU A 30 15.25 9.20 -0.39
C GLU A 30 14.56 8.07 0.35
N CYS A 31 14.77 7.99 1.67
CA CYS A 31 13.99 7.14 2.56
C CYS A 31 13.57 7.93 3.80
N PHE A 32 12.30 7.80 4.19
CA PHE A 32 11.78 8.32 5.44
C PHE A 32 10.62 7.49 5.98
N VAL A 33 10.34 7.66 7.25
CA VAL A 33 9.25 6.99 7.96
C VAL A 33 8.09 7.95 8.15
N VAL A 34 6.85 7.46 7.96
CA VAL A 34 5.63 8.13 8.44
C VAL A 34 5.06 7.29 9.57
N ASP A 35 5.08 7.82 10.79
CA ASP A 35 4.75 7.09 12.01
C ASP A 35 3.41 7.51 12.60
N GLY A 36 2.55 6.52 12.88
CA GLY A 36 1.20 6.68 13.42
C GLY A 36 1.11 7.00 14.92
N GLY A 37 2.24 7.27 15.58
CA GLY A 37 2.35 7.50 17.02
C GLY A 37 2.77 6.24 17.77
N SER A 38 3.83 5.58 17.33
CA SER A 38 4.44 4.43 17.99
C SER A 38 4.98 4.78 19.38
N ILE A 39 4.87 3.80 20.29
CA ILE A 39 5.33 3.92 21.69
C ILE A 39 6.24 2.76 22.11
N ASP A 40 6.62 1.90 21.16
CA ASP A 40 7.37 0.66 21.38
C ASP A 40 8.87 0.76 21.06
N GLY A 41 9.36 1.96 20.72
CA GLY A 41 10.73 2.21 20.29
C GLY A 41 10.95 2.20 18.78
N THR A 42 9.88 2.07 17.97
CA THR A 42 9.97 2.09 16.50
C THR A 42 10.58 3.40 15.98
N THR A 43 10.12 4.55 16.49
CA THR A 43 10.61 5.86 16.04
C THR A 43 12.07 6.09 16.43
N GLU A 44 12.44 5.76 17.65
CA GLU A 44 13.80 5.87 18.17
C GLU A 44 14.77 5.02 17.34
N PHE A 45 14.37 3.79 17.00
CA PHE A 45 15.17 2.89 16.16
C PHE A 45 15.58 3.50 14.82
N PHE A 46 14.66 4.18 14.13
CA PHE A 46 14.94 4.84 12.86
C PHE A 46 15.75 6.12 13.04
N MET A 47 15.42 6.95 14.03
CA MET A 47 16.15 8.20 14.31
C MET A 47 17.61 7.96 14.66
N GLU A 48 17.91 6.94 15.48
CA GLU A 48 19.29 6.53 15.82
C GLU A 48 20.13 6.12 14.59
N ARG A 49 19.46 5.74 13.50
CA ARG A 49 20.09 5.36 12.22
C ARG A 49 20.09 6.47 11.18
N GLY A 50 19.74 7.70 11.62
CA GLY A 50 19.72 8.87 10.73
C GLY A 50 18.58 8.90 9.73
N ILE A 51 17.54 8.06 9.89
CA ILE A 51 16.37 8.07 9.03
C ILE A 51 15.36 9.07 9.58
N ARG A 52 14.90 10.00 8.72
CA ARG A 52 13.90 10.99 9.05
C ARG A 52 12.57 10.32 9.42
N VAL A 53 11.98 10.71 10.55
CA VAL A 53 10.65 10.27 10.97
C VAL A 53 9.69 11.45 10.94
N VAL A 54 8.57 11.28 10.25
CA VAL A 54 7.48 12.25 10.14
C VAL A 54 6.29 11.74 10.96
N PRO A 55 5.91 12.42 12.03
CA PRO A 55 4.78 11.99 12.86
C PRO A 55 3.45 12.33 12.19
N GLN A 56 2.47 11.44 12.34
CA GLN A 56 1.08 11.71 11.94
C GLN A 56 0.36 12.54 13.03
N ALA A 57 -0.16 13.71 12.64
CA ALA A 57 -1.02 14.50 13.52
C ALA A 57 -2.41 13.84 13.69
N ILE A 58 -2.91 13.21 12.65
CA ILE A 58 -4.20 12.49 12.63
C ILE A 58 -3.92 11.02 12.32
N LYS A 59 -4.34 10.13 13.21
CA LYS A 59 -4.14 8.68 13.02
C LYS A 59 -4.94 8.14 11.82
N GLY A 60 -4.37 7.15 11.18
CA GLY A 60 -5.02 6.38 10.12
C GLY A 60 -4.18 6.25 8.86
N ARG A 61 -4.27 5.07 8.23
CA ARG A 61 -3.47 4.72 7.06
C ARG A 61 -3.67 5.70 5.89
N GLY A 62 -4.90 6.16 5.67
CA GLY A 62 -5.18 7.15 4.62
C GLY A 62 -4.45 8.48 4.83
N GLU A 63 -4.29 8.92 6.07
CA GLU A 63 -3.52 10.13 6.39
C GLU A 63 -2.02 9.90 6.21
N ALA A 64 -1.52 8.71 6.59
CA ALA A 64 -0.13 8.33 6.36
C ALA A 64 0.27 8.48 4.90
N PHE A 65 -0.55 7.98 3.97
CA PHE A 65 -0.30 8.12 2.53
C PHE A 65 -0.29 9.59 2.07
N ARG A 66 -1.23 10.42 2.55
CA ARG A 66 -1.28 11.84 2.17
C ARG A 66 -0.07 12.62 2.68
N ILE A 67 0.32 12.38 3.93
CA ILE A 67 1.54 12.96 4.51
C ILE A 67 2.74 12.49 3.71
N ALA A 68 2.87 11.19 3.44
CA ALA A 68 3.96 10.62 2.67
C ALA A 68 4.14 11.29 1.31
N VAL A 69 3.05 11.46 0.55
CA VAL A 69 3.10 12.11 -0.77
C VAL A 69 3.47 13.59 -0.67
N LYS A 70 3.01 14.28 0.37
CA LYS A 70 3.35 15.69 0.61
C LYS A 70 4.84 15.86 0.95
N GLU A 71 5.36 15.01 1.82
CA GLU A 71 6.71 15.08 2.36
C GLU A 71 7.79 14.51 1.44
N ALA A 72 7.42 13.61 0.51
CA ALA A 72 8.36 13.00 -0.42
C ALA A 72 8.92 14.02 -1.41
N GLU A 73 10.23 13.99 -1.64
CA GLU A 73 10.90 14.79 -2.67
C GLU A 73 10.93 14.06 -4.03
N GLY A 74 10.76 12.74 -4.02
CA GLY A 74 10.81 11.92 -5.23
C GLY A 74 9.55 11.99 -6.09
N ASP A 75 9.73 11.74 -7.39
CA ASP A 75 8.63 11.61 -8.36
C ASP A 75 8.00 10.22 -8.34
N HIS A 76 8.79 9.21 -7.93
CA HIS A 76 8.41 7.81 -7.82
C HIS A 76 8.36 7.42 -6.34
N LEU A 77 7.20 7.01 -5.87
CA LEU A 77 6.95 6.72 -4.46
C LEU A 77 6.71 5.23 -4.28
N VAL A 78 7.38 4.61 -3.30
CA VAL A 78 7.10 3.24 -2.86
C VAL A 78 6.66 3.28 -1.41
N PHE A 79 5.53 2.66 -1.11
CA PHE A 79 5.02 2.49 0.25
C PHE A 79 5.35 1.09 0.73
N PHE A 80 5.94 0.99 1.90
CA PHE A 80 6.37 -0.27 2.52
C PHE A 80 6.01 -0.28 4.00
N SER A 81 5.52 -1.41 4.49
CA SER A 81 5.21 -1.66 5.90
C SER A 81 6.13 -2.76 6.44
N PRO A 82 6.97 -2.48 7.45
CA PRO A 82 7.96 -3.43 7.95
C PRO A 82 7.38 -4.39 9.00
N ASP A 83 6.15 -4.86 8.80
CA ASP A 83 5.44 -5.74 9.74
C ASP A 83 5.65 -7.25 9.48
N GLY A 84 6.44 -7.60 8.46
CA GLY A 84 6.73 -8.97 8.06
C GLY A 84 5.90 -9.48 6.89
N ASN A 85 4.79 -8.81 6.56
CA ASN A 85 3.96 -9.23 5.44
C ASN A 85 4.55 -8.85 4.07
N GLU A 86 5.31 -7.77 3.98
CA GLU A 86 5.82 -7.23 2.73
C GLU A 86 7.30 -7.62 2.53
N ASP A 87 7.65 -8.20 1.37
CA ASP A 87 9.04 -8.58 1.06
C ASP A 87 9.85 -7.35 0.59
N PRO A 88 10.91 -6.92 1.32
CA PRO A 88 11.73 -5.79 0.92
C PRO A 88 12.33 -5.91 -0.49
N ASP A 89 12.54 -7.13 -0.99
CA ASP A 89 13.10 -7.38 -2.32
C ASP A 89 12.18 -6.94 -3.47
N ASP A 90 10.91 -6.69 -3.19
CA ASP A 90 9.96 -6.14 -4.16
C ASP A 90 10.08 -4.62 -4.36
N ILE A 91 10.72 -3.88 -3.43
CA ILE A 91 10.89 -2.42 -3.54
C ILE A 91 11.53 -2.03 -4.87
N PRO A 92 12.72 -2.55 -5.24
CA PRO A 92 13.35 -2.20 -6.52
C PRO A 92 12.57 -2.73 -7.74
N ARG A 93 11.82 -3.84 -7.59
CA ARG A 93 10.97 -4.38 -8.66
C ARG A 93 9.82 -3.44 -8.98
N LEU A 94 9.14 -2.91 -7.96
CA LEU A 94 8.06 -1.93 -8.09
C LEU A 94 8.56 -0.62 -8.70
N LEU A 95 9.68 -0.07 -8.22
CA LEU A 95 10.31 1.14 -8.78
C LEU A 95 10.64 1.00 -10.27
N LYS A 96 11.23 -0.13 -10.66
CA LYS A 96 11.57 -0.41 -12.05
C LYS A 96 10.36 -0.31 -12.99
N LEU A 97 9.16 -0.63 -12.51
CA LEU A 97 7.93 -0.53 -13.30
C LEU A 97 7.51 0.93 -13.51
N LEU A 98 7.63 1.79 -12.50
CA LEU A 98 7.38 3.23 -12.66
C LEU A 98 8.37 3.87 -13.66
N ILE A 99 9.66 3.45 -13.61
CA ILE A 99 10.68 3.88 -14.56
C ILE A 99 10.33 3.44 -15.99
N LYS A 100 9.72 2.25 -16.16
CA LYS A 100 9.23 1.75 -17.46
C LYS A 100 7.98 2.49 -17.98
N GLY A 101 7.46 3.45 -17.22
CA GLY A 101 6.36 4.30 -17.66
C GLY A 101 4.97 3.91 -17.14
N TYR A 102 4.86 2.92 -16.25
CA TYR A 102 3.61 2.66 -15.53
C TYR A 102 3.35 3.77 -14.51
N ASP A 103 2.08 4.01 -14.18
CA ASP A 103 1.67 5.05 -13.25
C ASP A 103 1.47 4.51 -11.84
N LEU A 104 1.03 3.26 -11.73
CA LEU A 104 0.80 2.52 -10.49
C LEU A 104 1.32 1.08 -10.66
N ALA A 105 2.15 0.61 -9.74
CA ALA A 105 2.60 -0.77 -9.63
C ALA A 105 2.15 -1.35 -8.28
N ILE A 106 1.60 -2.56 -8.27
CA ILE A 106 1.05 -3.22 -7.08
C ILE A 106 1.75 -4.56 -6.91
N ALA A 107 2.21 -4.86 -5.69
CA ALA A 107 2.64 -6.19 -5.29
C ALA A 107 1.38 -7.01 -4.99
N SER A 108 0.98 -7.89 -5.90
CA SER A 108 -0.25 -8.65 -5.80
C SER A 108 -0.04 -9.98 -5.09
N ARG A 109 -0.93 -10.28 -4.15
CA ARG A 109 -1.01 -11.56 -3.42
C ARG A 109 -1.83 -12.62 -4.15
N PHE A 110 -2.43 -12.25 -5.29
CA PHE A 110 -3.40 -13.08 -6.01
C PHE A 110 -3.02 -13.38 -7.47
N MET A 111 -1.83 -12.98 -7.90
CA MET A 111 -1.26 -13.38 -9.18
C MET A 111 -0.76 -14.84 -9.15
N PRO A 112 -0.58 -15.50 -10.31
CA PRO A 112 0.19 -16.74 -10.37
C PRO A 112 1.58 -16.56 -9.74
N ASN A 113 2.01 -17.52 -8.92
CA ASN A 113 3.26 -17.50 -8.13
C ASN A 113 3.30 -16.46 -7.00
N SER A 114 2.15 -15.92 -6.62
CA SER A 114 2.00 -15.16 -5.36
C SER A 114 1.65 -16.08 -4.21
N GLN A 115 1.85 -15.59 -2.99
CA GLN A 115 1.38 -16.23 -1.76
C GLN A 115 0.67 -15.19 -0.90
N ASN A 116 -0.47 -15.57 -0.31
CA ASN A 116 -1.21 -14.77 0.68
C ASN A 116 -1.05 -15.40 2.07
N GLU A 117 -1.01 -14.60 3.13
CA GLU A 117 -0.86 -15.06 4.52
C GLU A 117 -1.96 -16.06 4.96
N GLU A 118 -3.11 -16.06 4.28
CA GLU A 118 -4.25 -16.95 4.56
C GLU A 118 -4.29 -18.21 3.70
N ASP A 119 -3.35 -18.43 2.79
CA ASP A 119 -3.40 -19.57 1.84
C ASP A 119 -3.39 -20.92 2.55
N ASP A 120 -2.78 -21.00 3.74
CA ASP A 120 -2.75 -22.20 4.59
C ASP A 120 -4.00 -22.36 5.48
N LEU A 121 -4.90 -21.36 5.50
CA LEU A 121 -6.09 -21.40 6.33
C LEU A 121 -7.20 -22.23 5.66
N ARG A 122 -7.91 -23.04 6.45
CA ARG A 122 -9.08 -23.79 5.95
C ARG A 122 -10.19 -22.88 5.41
N LEU A 123 -10.32 -21.65 5.93
CA LEU A 123 -11.31 -20.66 5.52
C LEU A 123 -10.65 -19.28 5.36
N PRO A 124 -10.03 -18.99 4.20
CA PRO A 124 -9.35 -17.72 3.93
C PRO A 124 -10.37 -16.62 3.59
N TRP A 125 -11.24 -16.26 4.54
CA TRP A 125 -12.39 -15.40 4.29
C TRP A 125 -12.01 -13.94 3.97
N ARG A 126 -10.88 -13.43 4.52
CA ARG A 126 -10.37 -12.11 4.17
C ARG A 126 -9.88 -12.07 2.72
N ALA A 127 -9.16 -13.12 2.29
CA ALA A 127 -8.74 -13.27 0.91
C ALA A 127 -9.94 -13.35 -0.05
N TRP A 128 -11.00 -14.09 0.31
CA TRP A 128 -12.23 -14.15 -0.49
C TRP A 128 -12.96 -12.79 -0.55
N ALA A 129 -13.06 -12.08 0.57
CA ALA A 129 -13.63 -10.74 0.60
C ALA A 129 -12.83 -9.78 -0.31
N ASN A 130 -11.50 -9.78 -0.22
CA ASN A 130 -10.62 -8.96 -1.04
C ASN A 130 -10.80 -9.27 -2.53
N ARG A 131 -10.84 -10.54 -2.92
CA ARG A 131 -11.10 -10.96 -4.31
C ARG A 131 -12.48 -10.50 -4.78
N THR A 132 -13.50 -10.55 -3.93
CA THR A 132 -14.87 -10.09 -4.27
C THR A 132 -14.88 -8.59 -4.52
N PHE A 133 -14.30 -7.76 -3.65
CA PHE A 133 -14.19 -6.31 -3.86
C PHE A 133 -13.38 -6.00 -5.13
N THR A 134 -12.29 -6.70 -5.34
CA THR A 134 -11.46 -6.58 -6.55
C THR A 134 -12.24 -6.89 -7.82
N TYR A 135 -13.00 -7.99 -7.83
CA TYR A 135 -13.84 -8.39 -8.97
C TYR A 135 -14.89 -7.33 -9.30
N ILE A 136 -15.60 -6.83 -8.29
CA ILE A 136 -16.61 -5.77 -8.45
C ILE A 136 -15.97 -4.50 -9.04
N ALA A 137 -14.82 -4.07 -8.52
CA ALA A 137 -14.13 -2.89 -9.01
C ALA A 137 -13.71 -3.02 -10.49
N ASN A 138 -13.20 -4.19 -10.87
CA ASN A 138 -12.83 -4.46 -12.27
C ASN A 138 -14.04 -4.42 -13.21
N ILE A 139 -15.17 -5.03 -12.84
CA ILE A 139 -16.38 -5.01 -13.68
C ILE A 139 -16.89 -3.59 -13.89
N ILE A 140 -16.93 -2.78 -12.84
CA ILE A 140 -17.59 -1.49 -12.90
C ILE A 140 -16.70 -0.43 -13.56
N TRP A 141 -15.41 -0.40 -13.27
CA TRP A 141 -14.55 0.73 -13.67
C TRP A 141 -13.38 0.39 -14.56
N ASN A 142 -12.95 -0.88 -14.62
CA ASN A 142 -11.78 -1.23 -15.42
C ASN A 142 -12.13 -1.27 -16.90
N THR A 143 -11.76 -0.22 -17.61
CA THR A 143 -11.91 -0.14 -19.08
C THR A 143 -10.68 -0.64 -19.82
N ASN A 144 -9.56 -0.78 -19.12
CA ASN A 144 -8.35 -1.37 -19.64
C ASN A 144 -8.52 -2.90 -19.66
N ARG A 145 -8.01 -3.57 -20.68
CA ARG A 145 -8.16 -5.03 -20.81
C ARG A 145 -7.33 -5.83 -19.78
N ASN A 146 -6.48 -5.17 -19.00
CA ASN A 146 -5.65 -5.81 -17.98
C ASN A 146 -6.40 -5.85 -16.65
N TYR A 147 -6.90 -7.03 -16.29
CA TYR A 147 -7.53 -7.27 -15.00
C TYR A 147 -6.54 -7.02 -13.85
N ILE A 148 -6.93 -6.23 -12.86
CA ILE A 148 -6.14 -6.02 -11.64
C ILE A 148 -6.53 -7.10 -10.65
N THR A 149 -5.57 -7.86 -10.13
CA THR A 149 -5.81 -9.01 -9.27
C THR A 149 -5.87 -8.65 -7.79
N ASP A 150 -5.21 -7.56 -7.36
CA ASP A 150 -5.20 -7.08 -5.97
C ASP A 150 -5.37 -5.56 -5.88
N THR A 151 -6.62 -5.13 -5.70
CA THR A 151 -6.95 -3.70 -5.59
C THR A 151 -6.73 -3.12 -4.20
N ILE A 152 -6.45 -3.95 -3.19
CA ILE A 152 -6.47 -3.60 -1.76
C ILE A 152 -5.08 -3.61 -1.14
N ASN A 153 -4.12 -4.35 -1.68
CA ASN A 153 -2.80 -4.43 -1.08
C ASN A 153 -2.15 -3.04 -0.94
N GLY A 154 -1.59 -2.77 0.24
CA GLY A 154 -0.87 -1.54 0.56
C GLY A 154 0.52 -1.45 -0.03
N TYR A 155 1.13 -2.59 -0.33
CA TYR A 155 2.45 -2.66 -0.92
C TYR A 155 2.41 -2.28 -2.40
N ARG A 156 2.72 -1.03 -2.68
CA ARG A 156 2.60 -0.45 -4.01
C ARG A 156 3.57 0.69 -4.26
N ALA A 157 3.82 0.95 -5.53
CA ALA A 157 4.53 2.13 -5.98
C ALA A 157 3.65 2.96 -6.92
N ILE A 158 3.74 4.28 -6.83
CA ILE A 158 2.96 5.20 -7.65
C ILE A 158 3.79 6.43 -8.01
N LYS A 159 3.59 6.98 -9.21
CA LYS A 159 4.09 8.30 -9.54
C LYS A 159 3.38 9.37 -8.71
N LYS A 160 4.12 10.31 -8.15
CA LYS A 160 3.57 11.42 -7.36
C LYS A 160 2.50 12.20 -8.13
N GLU A 161 2.74 12.47 -9.41
CA GLU A 161 1.77 13.11 -10.30
C GLU A 161 0.48 12.28 -10.45
N ALA A 162 0.60 10.96 -10.59
CA ALA A 162 -0.56 10.07 -10.69
C ALA A 162 -1.36 10.08 -9.38
N PHE A 163 -0.70 9.99 -8.21
CA PHE A 163 -1.38 10.08 -6.92
C PHE A 163 -2.18 11.38 -6.78
N ASN A 164 -1.57 12.51 -7.14
CA ASN A 164 -2.25 13.81 -7.06
C ASN A 164 -3.51 13.87 -7.95
N LYS A 165 -3.48 13.26 -9.14
CA LYS A 165 -4.66 13.17 -10.03
C LYS A 165 -5.79 12.32 -9.44
N LEU A 166 -5.48 11.37 -8.56
CA LEU A 166 -6.48 10.51 -7.93
C LEU A 166 -7.35 11.24 -6.89
N ASN A 167 -6.95 12.43 -6.42
CA ASN A 167 -7.69 13.22 -5.42
C ASN A 167 -8.12 12.36 -4.21
N ILE A 168 -7.17 11.65 -3.61
CA ILE A 168 -7.39 10.66 -2.55
C ILE A 168 -7.86 11.30 -1.26
N ASN A 169 -8.99 10.83 -0.73
CA ASN A 169 -9.59 11.34 0.51
C ASN A 169 -10.15 10.25 1.44
N ALA A 170 -10.00 8.98 1.09
CA ALA A 170 -10.46 7.87 1.92
C ALA A 170 -9.69 7.82 3.26
N PRO A 171 -10.36 7.53 4.37
CA PRO A 171 -9.72 7.24 5.65
C PRO A 171 -9.25 5.79 5.74
N GLY A 172 -8.32 5.52 6.66
CA GLY A 172 -7.93 4.15 7.05
C GLY A 172 -7.53 3.27 5.85
N PHE A 173 -7.84 1.99 5.96
CA PHE A 173 -7.46 0.94 5.00
C PHE A 173 -8.25 0.94 3.68
N VAL A 174 -9.18 1.86 3.49
CA VAL A 174 -9.92 1.98 2.22
C VAL A 174 -9.13 2.78 1.18
N ILE A 175 -8.05 3.44 1.59
CA ILE A 175 -7.26 4.29 0.70
C ILE A 175 -6.71 3.54 -0.50
N GLU A 176 -6.19 2.33 -0.31
CA GLU A 176 -5.61 1.51 -1.37
C GLU A 176 -6.69 1.12 -2.39
N TYR A 177 -7.86 0.74 -1.91
CA TYR A 177 -9.01 0.44 -2.76
C TYR A 177 -9.46 1.67 -3.55
N GLN A 178 -9.50 2.85 -2.90
CA GLN A 178 -9.79 4.12 -3.58
C GLN A 178 -8.75 4.41 -4.66
N MET A 179 -7.46 4.26 -4.37
CA MET A 179 -6.39 4.46 -5.35
C MET A 179 -6.61 3.57 -6.59
N SER A 180 -6.90 2.29 -6.39
CA SER A 180 -7.10 1.33 -7.47
C SER A 180 -8.36 1.68 -8.30
N ILE A 181 -9.50 1.96 -7.66
CA ILE A 181 -10.74 2.35 -8.36
C ILE A 181 -10.53 3.63 -9.16
N ARG A 182 -9.91 4.66 -8.57
CA ARG A 182 -9.71 5.94 -9.25
C ARG A 182 -8.64 5.84 -10.35
N ALA A 183 -7.63 4.98 -10.19
CA ALA A 183 -6.70 4.66 -11.26
C ALA A 183 -7.42 4.04 -12.47
N MET A 184 -8.35 3.09 -12.24
CA MET A 184 -9.20 2.52 -13.29
C MET A 184 -10.10 3.58 -13.95
N LYS A 185 -10.75 4.47 -13.16
CA LYS A 185 -11.61 5.55 -13.67
C LYS A 185 -10.86 6.51 -14.59
N LEU A 186 -9.59 6.81 -14.25
CA LEU A 186 -8.74 7.70 -15.04
C LEU A 186 -7.99 6.98 -16.18
N GLY A 187 -8.09 5.65 -16.28
CA GLY A 187 -7.37 4.88 -17.28
C GLY A 187 -5.86 4.91 -17.11
N LEU A 188 -5.37 5.02 -15.88
CA LEU A 188 -3.92 5.00 -15.58
C LEU A 188 -3.31 3.66 -15.99
N LYS A 189 -2.02 3.68 -16.31
CA LYS A 189 -1.25 2.47 -16.62
C LYS A 189 -0.90 1.74 -15.32
N VAL A 190 -1.74 0.76 -14.96
CA VAL A 190 -1.55 -0.09 -13.78
C VAL A 190 -0.88 -1.40 -14.18
N VAL A 191 0.05 -1.87 -13.35
CA VAL A 191 0.74 -3.16 -13.49
C VAL A 191 0.87 -3.83 -12.14
N GLU A 192 0.96 -5.15 -12.15
CA GLU A 192 1.17 -5.94 -10.94
C GLU A 192 2.42 -6.81 -11.06
N ILE A 193 3.02 -7.11 -9.92
CA ILE A 193 4.02 -8.17 -9.75
C ILE A 193 3.52 -9.17 -8.71
N PRO A 194 3.83 -10.46 -8.85
CA PRO A 194 3.56 -11.41 -7.79
C PRO A 194 4.47 -11.13 -6.59
N THR A 195 3.90 -11.18 -5.38
CA THR A 195 4.61 -11.07 -4.11
C THR A 195 4.32 -12.27 -3.22
N ILE A 196 5.23 -12.56 -2.30
CA ILE A 196 5.05 -13.54 -1.24
C ILE A 196 4.75 -12.76 0.04
N GLU A 197 3.48 -12.78 0.48
CA GLU A 197 3.08 -12.19 1.74
C GLU A 197 3.55 -13.10 2.88
N GLY A 198 4.46 -12.60 3.70
CA GLY A 198 4.96 -13.31 4.88
C GLY A 198 3.95 -13.29 6.03
N GLN A 199 4.28 -14.00 7.10
CA GLN A 199 3.54 -13.88 8.35
C GLN A 199 3.99 -12.63 9.10
N ARG A 200 3.04 -11.98 9.78
CA ARG A 200 3.33 -10.80 10.59
C ARG A 200 4.35 -11.11 11.68
N ILE A 201 5.33 -10.22 11.84
CA ILE A 201 6.38 -10.30 12.85
C ILE A 201 6.05 -9.33 13.98
N GLY A 202 5.54 -9.86 15.09
CA GLY A 202 5.17 -9.07 16.26
C GLY A 202 3.91 -8.21 16.08
N GLY A 203 3.48 -7.58 17.18
CA GLY A 203 2.34 -6.68 17.21
C GLY A 203 1.01 -7.31 16.82
N GLU A 204 -0.04 -6.51 16.85
CA GLU A 204 -1.39 -6.91 16.41
C GLU A 204 -1.81 -6.12 15.16
N SER A 205 -2.55 -6.78 14.27
CA SER A 205 -3.13 -6.09 13.11
C SER A 205 -4.14 -5.05 13.58
N THR A 206 -3.95 -3.80 13.18
CA THR A 206 -4.89 -2.70 13.45
C THR A 206 -6.13 -2.76 12.56
N ALA A 207 -6.15 -3.63 11.55
CA ALA A 207 -7.28 -3.84 10.65
C ALA A 207 -8.27 -4.85 11.25
N GLU A 208 -9.19 -4.37 12.11
CA GLU A 208 -10.31 -5.19 12.57
C GLU A 208 -11.22 -5.56 11.38
N SER A 209 -11.44 -6.85 11.20
CA SER A 209 -12.00 -7.39 9.96
C SER A 209 -13.44 -6.95 9.67
N ILE A 210 -14.34 -6.98 10.66
CA ILE A 210 -15.78 -6.65 10.45
C ILE A 210 -15.99 -5.14 10.25
N PRO A 211 -15.47 -4.23 11.12
CA PRO A 211 -15.58 -2.80 10.90
C PRO A 211 -14.95 -2.37 9.57
N THR A 212 -13.80 -2.95 9.23
CA THR A 212 -13.10 -2.67 7.97
C THR A 212 -13.94 -3.10 6.76
N GLY A 213 -14.54 -4.29 6.77
CA GLY A 213 -15.40 -4.78 5.70
C GLY A 213 -16.62 -3.88 5.46
N LEU A 214 -17.28 -3.41 6.51
CA LEU A 214 -18.39 -2.45 6.42
C LEU A 214 -17.95 -1.10 5.83
N LEU A 215 -16.75 -0.65 6.17
CA LEU A 215 -16.18 0.57 5.61
C LEU A 215 -15.92 0.43 4.11
N PHE A 216 -15.37 -0.71 3.66
CA PHE A 216 -15.19 -1.03 2.24
C PHE A 216 -16.53 -1.03 1.49
N LEU A 217 -17.56 -1.66 2.04
CA LEU A 217 -18.88 -1.70 1.42
C LEU A 217 -19.48 -0.29 1.28
N ARG A 218 -19.46 0.51 2.35
CA ARG A 218 -19.92 1.91 2.30
C ARG A 218 -19.18 2.72 1.27
N PHE A 219 -17.87 2.55 1.20
CA PHE A 219 -17.03 3.24 0.23
C PHE A 219 -17.35 2.80 -1.20
N LEU A 220 -17.48 1.50 -1.45
CA LEU A 220 -17.88 0.95 -2.75
C LEU A 220 -19.21 1.55 -3.24
N LEU A 221 -20.23 1.57 -2.38
CA LEU A 221 -21.52 2.16 -2.71
C LEU A 221 -21.42 3.66 -3.03
N LYS A 222 -20.57 4.40 -2.29
CA LYS A 222 -20.29 5.81 -2.57
C LYS A 222 -19.64 5.98 -3.95
N GLU A 223 -18.62 5.17 -4.28
CA GLU A 223 -17.93 5.24 -5.57
C GLU A 223 -18.84 4.82 -6.74
N ILE A 224 -19.76 3.88 -6.53
CA ILE A 224 -20.81 3.52 -7.52
C ILE A 224 -21.74 4.71 -7.76
N LYS A 225 -22.22 5.37 -6.69
CA LYS A 225 -23.09 6.54 -6.80
C LYS A 225 -22.39 7.71 -7.54
N ASN A 226 -21.11 7.90 -7.30
CA ASN A 226 -20.31 8.93 -7.97
C ASN A 226 -20.06 8.61 -9.47
N GLY A 227 -20.24 7.37 -9.89
CA GLY A 227 -19.94 6.92 -11.25
C GLY A 227 -18.46 7.09 -11.59
N ARG A 228 -18.16 7.79 -12.70
CA ARG A 228 -16.77 8.07 -13.11
C ARG A 228 -16.21 9.38 -12.53
N LYS A 229 -17.03 10.18 -11.86
CA LYS A 229 -16.62 11.44 -11.21
C LYS A 229 -16.09 11.18 -9.80
N PHE A 230 -15.23 12.07 -9.28
CA PHE A 230 -14.78 12.09 -7.89
C PHE A 230 -14.15 13.45 -7.51
#